data_80491a91f063588cddb75112b65a3ca1
#
_entry.id   80491a91f063588cddb75112b65a3ca1
#
_cell.length_a   1.000
_cell.length_b   1.000
_cell.length_c   1.000
_cell.angle_alpha   90.00
_cell.angle_beta   90.00
_cell.angle_gamma   90.00
#
_symmetry.space_group_name_H-M   'P 1'
#
loop_
_entity.id
_entity.type
_entity.pdbx_description
1 polymer ?
#
loop_
_entity_poly.entity_id
_entity_poly.type
_entity_poly.pdbx_seq_one_letter_code
_entity_poly.pdbx_strand_id
1 'polypeptide(L)'
;AGLEEGSQEAGAYLAEHDNALLWAGRNRLAAAVKLLDYLNVDSQVGLLTDSCHNYVEQTREGWLHRKGSVSAGHQALVIPGSRGTLTYVCVPGRDTHISLDSISHGAGRKWARSICKSRIDRKYDRNSIRSTRYKSQVVCHDTNLLFAEAPEAYKNVEQVMEALQEYGLVDVIATLRPLITFKG
;
A
#
# COMPACT_ATOMS: atom_id res chain seq x y z
N ALA A 1 6.03 5.88 26.81
CA ALA A 1 4.79 5.96 27.55
C ALA A 1 3.72 5.26 26.72
N GLY A 2 2.98 4.33 27.28
CA GLY A 2 1.83 3.67 26.66
C GLY A 2 0.54 4.17 27.30
N LEU A 3 -0.59 3.87 26.67
CA LEU A 3 -1.92 4.08 27.25
C LEU A 3 -2.31 2.81 28.01
N GLU A 4 -2.86 2.97 29.19
CA GLU A 4 -3.36 1.85 29.98
C GLU A 4 -4.69 1.37 29.38
N GLU A 5 -4.84 0.06 29.21
CA GLU A 5 -6.05 -0.52 28.69
C GLU A 5 -7.24 -0.23 29.63
N GLY A 6 -8.37 0.18 29.05
CA GLY A 6 -9.55 0.58 29.79
C GLY A 6 -9.52 2.00 30.38
N SER A 7 -8.41 2.75 30.23
CA SER A 7 -8.36 4.15 30.63
C SER A 7 -9.22 5.03 29.72
N GLN A 8 -9.61 6.20 30.23
CA GLN A 8 -10.35 7.19 29.43
C GLN A 8 -9.54 7.67 28.23
N GLU A 9 -8.23 7.84 28.40
CA GLU A 9 -7.30 8.25 27.36
C GLU A 9 -7.18 7.20 26.26
N ALA A 10 -7.12 5.90 26.60
CA ALA A 10 -7.13 4.82 25.64
C ALA A 10 -8.44 4.78 24.86
N GLY A 11 -9.58 4.95 25.52
CA GLY A 11 -10.89 5.03 24.88
C GLY A 11 -11.01 6.21 23.91
N ALA A 12 -10.54 7.39 24.30
CA ALA A 12 -10.52 8.57 23.45
C ALA A 12 -9.62 8.37 22.23
N TYR A 13 -8.41 7.83 22.42
CA TYR A 13 -7.50 7.51 21.32
C TYR A 13 -8.13 6.54 20.31
N LEU A 14 -8.75 5.46 20.77
CA LEU A 14 -9.37 4.47 19.90
C LEU A 14 -10.56 5.05 19.12
N ALA A 15 -11.37 5.91 19.74
CA ALA A 15 -12.46 6.59 19.05
C ALA A 15 -11.97 7.48 17.91
N GLU A 16 -10.93 8.28 18.13
CA GLU A 16 -10.30 9.11 17.09
C GLU A 16 -9.64 8.28 16.00
N HIS A 17 -8.97 7.19 16.38
CA HIS A 17 -8.38 6.23 15.45
C HIS A 17 -9.46 5.63 14.52
N ASP A 18 -10.58 5.17 15.05
CA ASP A 18 -11.66 4.55 14.28
C ASP A 18 -12.33 5.56 13.36
N ASN A 19 -12.53 6.80 13.81
CA ASN A 19 -12.98 7.90 12.97
C ASN A 19 -12.03 8.16 11.80
N ALA A 20 -10.71 8.16 12.04
CA ALA A 20 -9.71 8.32 10.98
C ALA A 20 -9.73 7.17 9.96
N LEU A 21 -9.90 5.92 10.41
CA LEU A 21 -10.04 4.76 9.54
C LEU A 21 -11.29 4.87 8.66
N LEU A 22 -12.43 5.22 9.26
CA LEU A 22 -13.69 5.41 8.55
C LEU A 22 -13.59 6.52 7.51
N TRP A 23 -13.01 7.66 7.88
CA TRP A 23 -12.78 8.77 6.96
C TRP A 23 -11.89 8.35 5.78
N ALA A 24 -10.79 7.64 6.05
CA ALA A 24 -9.87 7.16 5.02
C ALA A 24 -10.55 6.21 4.04
N GLY A 25 -11.37 5.27 4.53
CA GLY A 25 -12.15 4.35 3.69
C GLY A 25 -13.13 5.11 2.78
N ARG A 26 -13.90 6.05 3.34
CA ARG A 26 -14.82 6.89 2.56
C ARG A 26 -14.10 7.74 1.52
N ASN A 27 -12.94 8.27 1.85
CA ASN A 27 -12.13 9.08 0.92
C ASN A 27 -11.61 8.24 -0.24
N ARG A 28 -11.13 7.01 0.00
CA ARG A 28 -10.72 6.07 -1.05
C ARG A 28 -11.88 5.72 -1.97
N LEU A 29 -13.04 5.41 -1.40
CA LEU A 29 -14.26 5.10 -2.17
C LEU A 29 -14.68 6.28 -3.04
N ALA A 30 -14.71 7.50 -2.48
CA ALA A 30 -15.05 8.71 -3.23
C ALA A 30 -14.08 8.99 -4.38
N ALA A 31 -12.78 8.74 -4.17
CA ALA A 31 -11.77 8.85 -5.22
C ALA A 31 -11.97 7.81 -6.33
N ALA A 32 -12.29 6.56 -5.95
CA ALA A 32 -12.58 5.49 -6.89
C ALA A 32 -13.82 5.80 -7.74
N VAL A 33 -14.92 6.25 -7.12
CA VAL A 33 -16.15 6.63 -7.84
C VAL A 33 -15.86 7.74 -8.84
N LYS A 34 -15.18 8.82 -8.43
CA LYS A 34 -14.80 9.90 -9.35
C LYS A 34 -13.95 9.42 -10.53
N LEU A 35 -13.04 8.47 -10.30
CA LEU A 35 -12.23 7.91 -11.37
C LEU A 35 -13.08 7.09 -12.35
N LEU A 36 -13.99 6.27 -11.85
CA LEU A 36 -14.90 5.47 -12.68
C LEU A 36 -15.82 6.37 -13.51
N ASP A 37 -16.38 7.43 -12.92
CA ASP A 37 -17.17 8.43 -13.62
C ASP A 37 -16.36 9.10 -14.74
N TYR A 38 -15.13 9.52 -14.43
CA TYR A 38 -14.24 10.14 -15.42
C TYR A 38 -13.89 9.20 -16.59
N LEU A 39 -13.70 7.92 -16.29
CA LEU A 39 -13.41 6.88 -17.30
C LEU A 39 -14.65 6.39 -18.03
N ASN A 40 -15.83 6.87 -17.66
CA ASN A 40 -17.14 6.44 -18.20
C ASN A 40 -17.29 4.91 -18.14
N VAL A 41 -16.86 4.31 -17.01
CA VAL A 41 -16.99 2.88 -16.76
C VAL A 41 -18.37 2.59 -16.19
N ASP A 42 -19.07 1.65 -16.78
CA ASP A 42 -20.42 1.25 -16.40
C ASP A 42 -20.50 0.65 -14.99
N SER A 43 -21.68 0.68 -14.40
CA SER A 43 -22.02 0.39 -13.00
C SER A 43 -21.78 -1.07 -12.53
N GLN A 44 -21.24 -1.95 -13.36
CA GLN A 44 -20.92 -3.34 -13.01
C GLN A 44 -19.54 -3.54 -12.37
N VAL A 45 -19.04 -2.51 -11.68
CA VAL A 45 -17.76 -2.58 -10.97
C VAL A 45 -18.00 -2.88 -9.50
N GLY A 46 -17.39 -3.95 -9.01
CA GLY A 46 -17.42 -4.34 -7.61
C GLY A 46 -16.14 -3.96 -6.86
N LEU A 47 -16.26 -3.69 -5.56
CA LEU A 47 -15.12 -3.54 -4.68
C LEU A 47 -14.55 -4.93 -4.34
N LEU A 48 -13.33 -5.22 -4.79
CA LEU A 48 -12.64 -6.46 -4.47
C LEU A 48 -12.11 -6.45 -3.03
N THR A 49 -11.42 -5.37 -2.65
CA THR A 49 -10.82 -5.22 -1.32
C THR A 49 -10.57 -3.74 -1.02
N ASP A 50 -10.71 -3.38 0.24
CA ASP A 50 -10.25 -2.12 0.83
C ASP A 50 -9.60 -2.43 2.17
N SER A 51 -8.33 -2.12 2.33
CA SER A 51 -7.57 -2.49 3.52
C SER A 51 -6.74 -1.33 4.06
N CYS A 52 -6.67 -1.24 5.37
CA CYS A 52 -5.75 -0.34 6.08
C CYS A 52 -4.44 -1.06 6.39
N HIS A 53 -3.33 -0.32 6.41
CA HIS A 53 -2.00 -0.87 6.66
C HIS A 53 -1.27 -0.20 7.84
N ASN A 54 -1.94 0.73 8.52
CA ASN A 54 -1.50 1.37 9.76
C ASN A 54 -2.72 1.52 10.65
N TYR A 55 -2.91 0.63 11.61
CA TYR A 55 -4.06 0.65 12.49
C TYR A 55 -3.85 -0.24 13.72
N VAL A 56 -4.74 -0.09 14.67
CA VAL A 56 -4.83 -0.90 15.89
C VAL A 56 -6.12 -1.68 15.83
N GLU A 57 -6.08 -2.95 16.17
CA GLU A 57 -7.27 -3.77 16.32
C GLU A 57 -7.22 -4.59 17.62
N GLN A 58 -8.38 -4.85 18.19
CA GLN A 58 -8.52 -5.76 19.31
C GLN A 58 -8.59 -7.20 18.79
N THR A 59 -7.75 -8.06 19.33
CA THR A 59 -7.74 -9.50 19.09
C THR A 59 -8.12 -10.25 20.35
N ARG A 60 -8.18 -11.56 20.29
CA ARG A 60 -8.42 -12.41 21.47
C ARG A 60 -7.25 -12.37 22.48
N GLU A 61 -6.04 -12.06 22.00
CA GLU A 61 -4.81 -12.04 22.79
C GLU A 61 -4.41 -10.63 23.25
N GLY A 62 -5.19 -9.60 22.87
CA GLY A 62 -4.92 -8.20 23.21
C GLY A 62 -4.97 -7.27 22.00
N TRP A 63 -4.28 -6.15 22.10
CA TRP A 63 -4.26 -5.12 21.07
C TRP A 63 -3.10 -5.34 20.08
N LEU A 64 -3.43 -5.50 18.82
CA LEU A 64 -2.45 -5.65 17.74
C LEU A 64 -2.29 -4.36 16.95
N HIS A 65 -1.06 -3.85 16.91
CA HIS A 65 -0.69 -2.67 16.14
C HIS A 65 -0.06 -3.09 14.82
N ARG A 66 -0.70 -2.76 13.70
CA ARG A 66 -0.12 -2.97 12.36
C ARG A 66 0.45 -1.68 11.81
N LYS A 67 1.65 -1.77 11.26
CA LYS A 67 2.29 -0.69 10.52
C LYS A 67 2.98 -1.20 9.27
N GLY A 68 2.48 -0.76 8.09
CA GLY A 68 2.97 -1.25 6.80
C GLY A 68 2.57 -2.71 6.52
N SER A 69 1.56 -3.21 7.21
CA SER A 69 0.98 -4.54 7.02
C SER A 69 -0.53 -4.50 7.09
N VAL A 70 -1.18 -5.42 6.40
CA VAL A 70 -2.62 -5.60 6.35
C VAL A 70 -3.01 -6.90 7.04
N SER A 71 -4.27 -7.01 7.49
CA SER A 71 -4.79 -8.25 8.05
C SER A 71 -4.98 -9.32 6.98
N ALA A 72 -4.62 -10.55 7.30
CA ALA A 72 -4.95 -11.73 6.50
C ALA A 72 -6.46 -12.08 6.54
N GLY A 73 -7.27 -11.41 7.33
CA GLY A 73 -8.73 -11.61 7.38
C GLY A 73 -9.48 -11.14 6.13
N HIS A 74 -8.82 -10.52 5.16
CA HIS A 74 -9.43 -10.12 3.89
C HIS A 74 -9.49 -11.28 2.89
N GLN A 75 -10.56 -11.33 2.08
CA GLN A 75 -10.69 -12.34 1.01
C GLN A 75 -9.64 -12.17 -0.10
N ALA A 76 -9.21 -10.95 -0.34
CA ALA A 76 -8.15 -10.62 -1.28
C ALA A 76 -7.26 -9.51 -0.71
N LEU A 77 -6.01 -9.56 -1.10
CA LEU A 77 -4.96 -8.63 -0.70
C LEU A 77 -4.33 -8.01 -1.94
N VAL A 78 -4.06 -6.72 -1.90
CA VAL A 78 -3.28 -6.06 -2.94
C VAL A 78 -1.94 -5.65 -2.35
N ILE A 79 -0.87 -6.14 -2.96
CA ILE A 79 0.51 -5.80 -2.60
C ILE A 79 1.07 -4.91 -3.72
N PRO A 80 0.98 -3.58 -3.58
CA PRO A 80 1.37 -2.65 -4.62
C PRO A 80 2.88 -2.63 -4.83
N GLY A 81 3.26 -2.62 -6.08
CA GLY A 81 4.60 -2.27 -6.50
C GLY A 81 4.79 -0.76 -6.64
N SER A 82 5.94 -0.38 -7.16
CA SER A 82 6.22 0.98 -7.60
C SER A 82 5.71 1.20 -9.04
N ARG A 83 5.85 2.42 -9.56
CA ARG A 83 5.55 2.71 -10.98
C ARG A 83 6.41 1.90 -11.98
N GLY A 84 7.47 1.26 -11.52
CA GLY A 84 8.38 0.43 -12.33
C GLY A 84 8.31 -1.06 -12.02
N THR A 85 7.39 -1.51 -11.15
CA THR A 85 7.25 -2.91 -10.74
C THR A 85 5.81 -3.38 -10.82
N LEU A 86 5.59 -4.69 -10.76
CA LEU A 86 4.25 -5.26 -10.72
C LEU A 86 3.55 -4.94 -9.39
N THR A 87 2.23 -4.93 -9.42
CA THR A 87 1.35 -5.04 -8.26
C THR A 87 0.79 -6.44 -8.23
N TYR A 88 0.75 -7.06 -7.05
CA TYR A 88 0.26 -8.42 -6.89
C TYR A 88 -1.12 -8.42 -6.24
N VAL A 89 -2.01 -9.25 -6.76
CA VAL A 89 -3.28 -9.59 -6.13
C VAL A 89 -3.13 -10.99 -5.57
N CYS A 90 -3.37 -11.13 -4.28
CA CYS A 90 -3.13 -12.36 -3.54
C CYS A 90 -4.36 -12.74 -2.73
N VAL A 91 -4.40 -13.99 -2.30
CA VAL A 91 -5.23 -14.44 -1.19
C VAL A 91 -4.32 -14.82 -0.02
N PRO A 92 -4.81 -14.77 1.24
CA PRO A 92 -4.04 -15.23 2.39
C PRO A 92 -3.64 -16.70 2.24
N GLY A 93 -2.40 -17.00 2.56
CA GLY A 93 -1.88 -18.36 2.58
C GLY A 93 -2.28 -19.12 3.86
N ARG A 94 -1.76 -20.33 4.02
CA ARG A 94 -2.12 -21.22 5.14
C ARG A 94 -1.43 -20.89 6.46
N ASP A 95 -0.27 -20.24 6.40
CA ASP A 95 0.64 -20.09 7.54
C ASP A 95 0.66 -18.65 8.08
N THR A 96 -0.41 -17.87 7.86
CA THR A 96 -0.50 -16.47 8.29
C THR A 96 -0.37 -16.28 9.79
N HIS A 97 -0.70 -17.30 10.58
CA HIS A 97 -0.56 -17.29 12.04
C HIS A 97 0.87 -17.02 12.52
N ILE A 98 1.90 -17.41 11.75
CA ILE A 98 3.31 -17.15 12.10
C ILE A 98 3.67 -15.67 12.06
N SER A 99 2.88 -14.86 11.36
CA SER A 99 3.03 -13.41 11.25
C SER A 99 1.95 -12.62 12.01
N LEU A 100 1.28 -13.26 12.96
CA LEU A 100 0.11 -12.70 13.67
C LEU A 100 -0.98 -12.22 12.66
N ASP A 101 -1.25 -13.04 11.66
CA ASP A 101 -2.18 -12.75 10.57
C ASP A 101 -1.93 -11.39 9.89
N SER A 102 -0.65 -11.04 9.76
CA SER A 102 -0.21 -9.76 9.18
C SER A 102 0.60 -9.98 7.91
N ILE A 103 0.14 -9.38 6.82
CA ILE A 103 0.76 -9.49 5.50
C ILE A 103 1.38 -8.15 5.11
N SER A 104 2.57 -8.15 4.54
CA SER A 104 3.24 -6.93 4.08
C SER A 104 2.36 -6.17 3.07
N HIS A 105 2.19 -4.86 3.28
CA HIS A 105 1.45 -3.99 2.35
C HIS A 105 2.28 -3.56 1.12
N GLY A 106 3.44 -4.11 0.90
CA GLY A 106 4.33 -3.77 -0.21
C GLY A 106 5.79 -3.82 0.18
N ALA A 107 6.68 -3.42 -0.73
CA ALA A 107 8.12 -3.53 -0.51
C ALA A 107 8.68 -2.58 0.58
N GLY A 108 7.98 -1.50 0.87
CA GLY A 108 8.51 -0.42 1.70
C GLY A 108 9.60 0.40 1.01
N ARG A 109 10.01 1.48 1.65
CA ARG A 109 11.01 2.40 1.09
C ARG A 109 12.41 2.05 1.58
N LYS A 110 13.40 2.24 0.70
CA LYS A 110 14.83 2.21 1.08
C LYS A 110 15.28 3.56 1.64
N TRP A 111 14.70 4.66 1.09
CA TRP A 111 15.16 6.03 1.35
C TRP A 111 14.02 6.91 1.81
N ALA A 112 14.33 7.85 2.69
CA ALA A 112 13.40 8.93 3.02
C ALA A 112 13.14 9.79 1.78
N ARG A 113 11.93 10.36 1.67
CA ARG A 113 11.55 11.19 0.51
C ARG A 113 12.51 12.36 0.28
N SER A 114 12.96 13.01 1.35
CA SER A 114 13.84 14.18 1.33
C SER A 114 15.20 13.94 0.65
N ILE A 115 15.71 12.69 0.66
CA ILE A 115 17.02 12.37 0.10
C ILE A 115 16.97 11.71 -1.28
N CYS A 116 15.78 11.38 -1.78
CA CYS A 116 15.65 10.65 -3.04
C CYS A 116 16.26 11.42 -4.22
N LYS A 117 15.94 12.72 -4.33
CA LYS A 117 16.43 13.56 -5.43
C LYS A 117 17.95 13.60 -5.46
N SER A 118 18.60 13.89 -4.34
CA SER A 118 20.06 13.98 -4.28
C SER A 118 20.78 12.66 -4.56
N ARG A 119 20.10 11.52 -4.42
CA ARG A 119 20.67 10.20 -4.73
C ARG A 119 20.59 9.81 -6.18
N ILE A 120 19.62 10.35 -6.93
CA ILE A 120 19.33 9.88 -8.29
C ILE A 120 19.31 10.99 -9.33
N ASP A 121 19.45 12.28 -8.98
CA ASP A 121 19.48 13.41 -9.92
C ASP A 121 20.66 13.38 -10.88
N ARG A 122 21.76 12.73 -10.50
CA ARG A 122 22.90 12.49 -11.39
C ARG A 122 22.63 11.42 -12.46
N LYS A 123 21.67 10.54 -12.20
CA LYS A 123 21.30 9.42 -13.07
C LYS A 123 20.14 9.78 -14.00
N TYR A 124 19.22 10.60 -13.51
CA TYR A 124 17.98 10.93 -14.20
C TYR A 124 17.72 12.43 -14.20
N ASP A 125 17.33 12.95 -15.34
CA ASP A 125 16.67 14.24 -15.45
C ASP A 125 15.14 14.12 -15.31
N ARG A 126 14.42 15.23 -15.44
CA ARG A 126 12.95 15.27 -15.31
C ARG A 126 12.22 14.41 -16.34
N ASN A 127 12.79 14.18 -17.49
CA ASN A 127 12.18 13.41 -18.56
C ASN A 127 12.52 11.93 -18.45
N SER A 128 13.79 11.59 -18.29
CA SER A 128 14.26 10.21 -18.20
C SER A 128 13.73 9.48 -16.96
N ILE A 129 13.52 10.19 -15.84
CA ILE A 129 12.94 9.60 -14.62
C ILE A 129 11.46 9.18 -14.78
N ARG A 130 10.79 9.66 -15.83
CA ARG A 130 9.43 9.23 -16.19
C ARG A 130 9.40 7.91 -16.96
N SER A 131 10.54 7.48 -17.49
CA SER A 131 10.64 6.21 -18.19
C SER A 131 10.58 5.06 -17.18
N THR A 132 9.79 4.05 -17.48
CA THR A 132 9.68 2.83 -16.68
C THR A 132 9.97 1.62 -17.53
N ARG A 133 10.36 0.49 -16.91
CA ARG A 133 10.61 -0.77 -17.64
C ARG A 133 9.37 -1.27 -18.40
N TYR A 134 8.19 -0.85 -17.96
CA TYR A 134 6.91 -1.22 -18.59
C TYR A 134 6.41 -0.20 -19.61
N LYS A 135 7.18 0.88 -19.86
CA LYS A 135 6.77 1.98 -20.73
C LYS A 135 5.43 2.61 -20.29
N SER A 136 5.15 2.59 -18.99
CA SER A 136 3.96 3.20 -18.42
C SER A 136 4.06 4.72 -18.47
N GLN A 137 2.91 5.38 -18.65
CA GLN A 137 2.84 6.84 -18.61
C GLN A 137 2.90 7.34 -17.16
N VAL A 138 3.79 8.32 -16.91
CA VAL A 138 3.92 8.95 -15.59
C VAL A 138 3.47 10.41 -15.67
N VAL A 139 2.34 10.72 -15.04
CA VAL A 139 1.77 12.05 -14.90
C VAL A 139 2.08 12.56 -13.51
N CYS A 140 2.94 13.58 -13.42
CA CYS A 140 3.32 14.21 -12.16
C CYS A 140 3.80 15.63 -12.43
N HIS A 141 3.18 16.61 -11.80
CA HIS A 141 3.52 18.02 -11.97
C HIS A 141 4.63 18.47 -11.00
N ASP A 142 4.67 17.90 -9.80
CA ASP A 142 5.70 18.16 -8.81
C ASP A 142 6.97 17.35 -9.11
N THR A 143 8.05 18.07 -9.42
CA THR A 143 9.35 17.46 -9.71
C THR A 143 9.95 16.77 -8.48
N ASN A 144 9.79 17.32 -7.28
CA ASN A 144 10.33 16.68 -6.06
C ASN A 144 9.60 15.36 -5.77
N LEU A 145 8.28 15.35 -5.93
CA LEU A 145 7.47 14.14 -5.79
C LEU A 145 7.83 13.10 -6.86
N LEU A 146 8.12 13.54 -8.11
CA LEU A 146 8.56 12.65 -9.18
C LEU A 146 9.83 11.88 -8.82
N PHE A 147 10.82 12.55 -8.20
CA PHE A 147 12.04 11.91 -7.69
C PHE A 147 11.78 11.10 -6.41
N ALA A 148 10.97 11.64 -5.49
CA ALA A 148 10.63 10.94 -4.25
C ALA A 148 9.95 9.59 -4.47
N GLU A 149 9.20 9.46 -5.55
CA GLU A 149 8.45 8.24 -5.90
C GLU A 149 9.12 7.42 -7.00
N ALA A 150 10.42 7.61 -7.24
CA ALA A 150 11.18 6.79 -8.17
C ALA A 150 11.23 5.32 -7.72
N PRO A 151 11.22 4.35 -8.64
CA PRO A 151 11.29 2.93 -8.30
C PRO A 151 12.47 2.58 -7.41
N GLU A 152 13.61 3.23 -7.59
CA GLU A 152 14.84 3.03 -6.82
C GLU A 152 14.70 3.41 -5.34
N ALA A 153 13.73 4.26 -5.00
CA ALA A 153 13.46 4.64 -3.61
C ALA A 153 12.82 3.53 -2.78
N TYR A 154 12.37 2.46 -3.44
CA TYR A 154 11.70 1.32 -2.84
C TYR A 154 12.61 0.09 -2.78
N LYS A 155 12.31 -0.82 -1.85
CA LYS A 155 12.87 -2.17 -1.84
C LYS A 155 12.33 -2.97 -3.02
N ASN A 156 12.94 -4.11 -3.31
CA ASN A 156 12.46 -4.98 -4.37
C ASN A 156 11.18 -5.70 -3.92
N VAL A 157 10.06 -5.44 -4.59
CA VAL A 157 8.77 -6.08 -4.29
C VAL A 157 8.78 -7.57 -4.65
N GLU A 158 9.55 -7.97 -5.65
CA GLU A 158 9.67 -9.37 -6.07
C GLU A 158 10.28 -10.21 -4.94
N GLN A 159 11.34 -9.71 -4.28
CA GLN A 159 11.93 -10.37 -3.09
C GLN A 159 10.96 -10.44 -1.89
N VAL A 160 10.13 -9.40 -1.70
CA VAL A 160 9.09 -9.45 -0.66
C VAL A 160 8.07 -10.52 -0.99
N MET A 161 7.66 -10.63 -2.25
CA MET A 161 6.71 -11.65 -2.69
C MET A 161 7.28 -13.06 -2.57
N GLU A 162 8.53 -13.26 -2.95
CA GLU A 162 9.26 -14.54 -2.78
C GLU A 162 9.22 -14.98 -1.31
N ALA A 163 9.57 -14.08 -0.39
CA ALA A 163 9.54 -14.38 1.05
C ALA A 163 8.10 -14.67 1.54
N LEU A 164 7.10 -13.88 1.13
CA LEU A 164 5.72 -14.11 1.55
C LEU A 164 5.20 -15.47 1.08
N GLN A 165 5.56 -15.92 -0.12
CA GLN A 165 5.18 -17.22 -0.66
C GLN A 165 5.98 -18.36 -0.02
N GLU A 166 7.29 -18.19 0.19
CA GLU A 166 8.15 -19.18 0.86
C GLU A 166 7.66 -19.51 2.27
N TYR A 167 7.19 -18.51 3.01
CA TYR A 167 6.61 -18.69 4.35
C TYR A 167 5.11 -19.04 4.34
N GLY A 168 4.52 -19.32 3.20
CA GLY A 168 3.11 -19.69 3.11
C GLY A 168 2.11 -18.61 3.53
N LEU A 169 2.53 -17.34 3.49
CA LEU A 169 1.72 -16.21 3.94
C LEU A 169 0.72 -15.73 2.88
N VAL A 170 1.02 -15.91 1.60
CA VAL A 170 0.15 -15.52 0.48
C VAL A 170 0.24 -16.49 -0.68
N ASP A 171 -0.88 -16.63 -1.39
CA ASP A 171 -0.94 -17.22 -2.72
C ASP A 171 -1.27 -16.13 -3.75
N VAL A 172 -0.45 -16.01 -4.80
CA VAL A 172 -0.66 -15.01 -5.86
C VAL A 172 -1.71 -15.52 -6.83
N ILE A 173 -2.78 -14.73 -7.04
CA ILE A 173 -3.85 -15.04 -7.98
C ILE A 173 -3.80 -14.21 -9.26
N ALA A 174 -3.20 -13.00 -9.21
CA ALA A 174 -3.00 -12.18 -10.39
C ALA A 174 -1.85 -11.20 -10.20
N THR A 175 -1.33 -10.69 -11.31
CA THR A 175 -0.36 -9.58 -11.35
C THR A 175 -0.87 -8.47 -12.24
N LEU A 176 -0.67 -7.23 -11.81
CA LEU A 176 -1.07 -6.03 -12.53
C LEU A 176 0.17 -5.26 -12.97
N ARG A 177 0.25 -4.95 -14.25
CA ARG A 177 1.29 -4.11 -14.82
C ARG A 177 0.83 -2.64 -14.80
N PRO A 178 1.64 -1.69 -14.31
CA PRO A 178 1.27 -0.29 -14.35
C PRO A 178 1.20 0.21 -15.80
N LEU A 179 0.10 0.84 -16.17
CA LEU A 179 -0.10 1.51 -17.47
C LEU A 179 0.05 3.02 -17.30
N ILE A 180 -0.55 3.57 -16.25
CA ILE A 180 -0.49 5.00 -15.92
C ILE A 180 -0.19 5.13 -14.43
N THR A 181 0.70 6.05 -14.09
CA THR A 181 0.93 6.48 -12.72
C THR A 181 0.64 7.97 -12.62
N PHE A 182 -0.35 8.32 -11.85
CA PHE A 182 -0.70 9.70 -11.54
C PHE A 182 -0.23 10.07 -10.13
N LYS A 183 0.44 11.23 -10.01
CA LYS A 183 0.87 11.81 -8.73
C LYS A 183 0.63 13.31 -8.76
N GLY A 184 -0.16 13.79 -7.82
CA GLY A 184 -0.48 15.19 -7.62
C GLY A 184 -0.15 15.67 -6.21
#